data_40414c5ff603daf9e46ed68e960363d4
#
_entry.id   40414c5ff603daf9e46ed68e960363d4
#
_cell.length_a   1.000
_cell.length_b   1.000
_cell.length_c   1.000
_cell.angle_alpha   90.00
_cell.angle_beta   90.00
_cell.angle_gamma   90.00
#
_symmetry.space_group_name_H-M   'P 1'
#
loop_
_entity.id
_entity.type
_entity.pdbx_description
1 polymer ?
#
loop_
_entity_poly.entity_id
_entity_poly.type
_entity_poly.pdbx_seq_one_letter_code
_entity_poly.pdbx_strand_id
1 'polypeptide(L)'
;MKGVILVENSFVHPYMPNSVPENKKAMLDELGINSVEDIYKSIIPDELLYKERLDIPEPIRSEYELKRHVMGILNRDITTEEYTSFLGAGCYKHQVPAICDEINSRGEFLTAYCGDTYSDHGKMQAIFEYTSMMGELLDTDVVSYTTYDGGQAVASSLRMAVRAVREKGMAGKVILVPKTMNPEIYSQVVQYCRNVAEVRKIAYEPETGLMDLEELKEQLAKKNVAAVFFENPTYLGNFETRGEEIAKLAHDAGAYCVVQ
;
A
#
# COMPACT_ATOMS: atom_id res chain seq x y z
N MET A 1 42.96 -24.05 -3.10
CA MET A 1 41.79 -23.96 -2.21
C MET A 1 42.19 -23.10 -1.04
N LYS A 2 41.84 -21.80 -1.07
CA LYS A 2 42.01 -20.91 0.09
C LYS A 2 40.74 -21.06 0.92
N GLY A 3 40.88 -21.63 2.12
CA GLY A 3 39.77 -21.76 3.07
C GLY A 3 39.17 -20.40 3.35
N VAL A 4 37.85 -20.31 3.26
CA VAL A 4 37.09 -19.18 3.73
C VAL A 4 37.31 -19.10 5.23
N ILE A 5 38.11 -18.13 5.66
CA ILE A 5 38.19 -17.77 7.07
C ILE A 5 36.88 -17.01 7.32
N LEU A 6 35.87 -17.74 7.82
CA LEU A 6 34.77 -17.12 8.50
C LEU A 6 35.38 -16.36 9.67
N VAL A 7 35.44 -15.03 9.57
CA VAL A 7 35.74 -14.20 10.73
C VAL A 7 34.57 -14.46 11.67
N GLU A 8 34.81 -15.33 12.66
CA GLU A 8 33.89 -15.49 13.77
C GLU A 8 33.64 -14.10 14.33
N ASN A 9 32.44 -13.62 14.12
CA ASN A 9 32.00 -12.33 14.65
C ASN A 9 31.86 -12.55 16.17
N SER A 10 32.95 -12.32 16.91
CA SER A 10 32.99 -12.47 18.35
C SER A 10 32.15 -11.46 19.12
N PHE A 11 31.30 -10.74 18.39
CA PHE A 11 30.38 -9.77 18.99
C PHE A 11 29.20 -10.49 19.65
N VAL A 12 29.20 -10.42 20.98
CA VAL A 12 28.04 -10.87 21.77
C VAL A 12 27.00 -9.77 21.83
N HIS A 13 25.84 -10.04 21.22
CA HIS A 13 24.76 -9.08 21.19
C HIS A 13 23.98 -9.10 22.50
N PRO A 14 23.74 -7.96 23.17
CA PRO A 14 23.13 -7.90 24.50
C PRO A 14 21.71 -8.47 24.59
N TYR A 15 20.98 -8.47 23.48
CA TYR A 15 19.61 -8.99 23.40
C TYR A 15 19.49 -10.35 22.68
N MET A 16 20.60 -10.96 22.29
CA MET A 16 20.61 -12.26 21.63
C MET A 16 21.47 -13.27 22.43
N PRO A 17 20.89 -14.01 23.38
CA PRO A 17 21.63 -14.95 24.22
C PRO A 17 22.43 -15.98 23.43
N ASN A 18 21.93 -16.43 22.27
CA ASN A 18 22.59 -17.37 21.38
C ASN A 18 23.77 -16.77 20.57
N SER A 19 24.04 -15.47 20.69
CA SER A 19 25.27 -14.87 20.17
C SER A 19 26.48 -15.16 21.05
N VAL A 20 26.27 -15.62 22.28
CA VAL A 20 27.34 -16.13 23.17
C VAL A 20 27.80 -17.46 22.61
N PRO A 21 29.15 -17.65 22.33
CA PRO A 21 29.64 -18.86 21.70
C PRO A 21 29.28 -20.16 22.44
N GLU A 22 29.36 -20.14 23.76
CA GLU A 22 29.04 -21.28 24.62
C GLU A 22 27.56 -21.67 24.54
N ASN A 23 26.66 -20.68 24.55
CA ASN A 23 25.23 -20.91 24.40
C ASN A 23 24.91 -21.46 23.02
N LYS A 24 25.46 -20.84 21.97
CA LYS A 24 25.32 -21.33 20.60
C LYS A 24 25.77 -22.79 20.47
N LYS A 25 26.92 -23.10 21.03
CA LYS A 25 27.44 -24.48 21.01
C LYS A 25 26.50 -25.43 21.72
N ALA A 26 26.03 -25.11 22.92
CA ALA A 26 25.11 -25.94 23.67
C ALA A 26 23.81 -26.22 22.89
N MET A 27 23.28 -25.22 22.22
CA MET A 27 22.08 -25.35 21.37
C MET A 27 22.32 -26.25 20.14
N LEU A 28 23.49 -26.14 19.50
CA LEU A 28 23.87 -27.02 18.38
C LEU A 28 24.06 -28.45 18.82
N ASP A 29 24.73 -28.66 19.97
CA ASP A 29 24.95 -29.99 20.58
C ASP A 29 23.59 -30.65 20.93
N GLU A 30 22.63 -29.91 21.49
CA GLU A 30 21.27 -30.35 21.79
C GLU A 30 20.51 -30.80 20.53
N LEU A 31 20.67 -30.08 19.43
CA LEU A 31 20.07 -30.38 18.15
C LEU A 31 20.79 -31.49 17.37
N GLY A 32 21.97 -31.91 17.82
CA GLY A 32 22.77 -32.92 17.14
C GLY A 32 23.37 -32.46 15.80
N ILE A 33 23.60 -31.16 15.63
CA ILE A 33 24.14 -30.55 14.41
C ILE A 33 25.44 -29.80 14.71
N ASN A 34 26.25 -29.57 13.69
CA ASN A 34 27.54 -28.92 13.87
C ASN A 34 27.52 -27.41 13.60
N SER A 35 26.53 -26.96 12.82
CA SER A 35 26.42 -25.55 12.41
C SER A 35 24.97 -25.15 12.13
N VAL A 36 24.72 -23.87 12.11
CA VAL A 36 23.41 -23.31 11.70
C VAL A 36 23.13 -23.61 10.22
N GLU A 37 24.17 -23.70 9.41
CA GLU A 37 24.06 -24.04 7.99
C GLU A 37 23.49 -25.46 7.77
N ASP A 38 23.66 -26.37 8.73
CA ASP A 38 23.08 -27.70 8.64
C ASP A 38 21.52 -27.66 8.70
N ILE A 39 20.97 -26.67 9.37
CA ILE A 39 19.50 -26.42 9.35
C ILE A 39 19.06 -25.99 7.95
N TYR A 40 19.79 -25.07 7.33
CA TYR A 40 19.44 -24.55 6.01
C TYR A 40 19.51 -25.63 4.92
N LYS A 41 20.43 -26.57 4.99
CA LYS A 41 20.56 -27.68 4.04
C LYS A 41 19.30 -28.54 3.92
N SER A 42 18.48 -28.61 4.97
CA SER A 42 17.23 -29.36 4.95
C SER A 42 16.06 -28.58 4.32
N ILE A 43 16.21 -27.26 4.15
CA ILE A 43 15.15 -26.34 3.73
C ILE A 43 15.44 -25.74 2.36
N ILE A 44 16.71 -25.42 2.09
CA ILE A 44 17.15 -24.70 0.89
C ILE A 44 18.02 -25.63 0.04
N PRO A 45 17.67 -25.85 -1.24
CA PRO A 45 18.53 -26.56 -2.17
C PRO A 45 19.92 -25.92 -2.26
N ASP A 46 20.97 -26.76 -2.39
CA ASP A 46 22.36 -26.31 -2.38
C ASP A 46 22.68 -25.28 -3.49
N GLU A 47 22.00 -25.37 -4.61
CA GLU A 47 22.15 -24.45 -5.75
C GLU A 47 21.60 -23.05 -5.47
N LEU A 48 20.70 -22.93 -4.51
CA LEU A 48 20.10 -21.64 -4.09
C LEU A 48 20.79 -21.02 -2.89
N LEU A 49 21.71 -21.77 -2.26
CA LEU A 49 22.45 -21.28 -1.10
C LEU A 49 23.64 -20.45 -1.55
N TYR A 50 23.61 -19.14 -1.25
CA TYR A 50 24.76 -18.27 -1.49
C TYR A 50 25.89 -18.61 -0.53
N LYS A 51 27.03 -19.01 -1.09
CA LYS A 51 28.18 -19.57 -0.32
C LYS A 51 29.36 -18.59 -0.17
N GLU A 52 29.25 -17.42 -0.77
CA GLU A 52 30.30 -16.41 -0.75
C GLU A 52 29.97 -15.31 0.26
N ARG A 53 30.98 -14.54 0.66
CA ARG A 53 30.76 -13.34 1.45
C ARG A 53 30.09 -12.29 0.56
N LEU A 54 29.03 -11.65 1.06
CA LEU A 54 28.40 -10.53 0.37
C LEU A 54 29.40 -9.37 0.25
N ASP A 55 29.49 -8.79 -0.94
CA ASP A 55 30.28 -7.58 -1.20
C ASP A 55 29.50 -6.34 -0.75
N ILE A 56 29.42 -6.16 0.55
CA ILE A 56 28.77 -5.02 1.20
C ILE A 56 29.77 -4.29 2.11
N PRO A 57 29.60 -2.99 2.33
CA PRO A 57 30.44 -2.22 3.25
C PRO A 57 30.48 -2.81 4.66
N GLU A 58 31.56 -2.58 5.36
CA GLU A 58 31.65 -2.94 6.78
C GLU A 58 30.58 -2.18 7.61
N PRO A 59 30.03 -2.81 8.65
CA PRO A 59 28.97 -2.20 9.44
C PRO A 59 29.46 -0.99 10.25
N ILE A 60 28.67 0.06 10.26
CA ILE A 60 28.86 1.18 11.19
C ILE A 60 28.32 0.74 12.54
N ARG A 61 29.18 0.51 13.51
CA ARG A 61 28.81 -0.10 14.81
C ARG A 61 28.35 0.90 15.87
N SER A 62 28.71 2.17 15.70
CA SER A 62 28.33 3.25 16.59
C SER A 62 27.03 3.90 16.10
N GLU A 63 26.00 3.98 16.93
CA GLU A 63 24.76 4.69 16.63
C GLU A 63 25.02 6.15 16.28
N TYR A 64 25.95 6.79 16.96
CA TYR A 64 26.34 8.16 16.69
C TYR A 64 26.95 8.32 15.30
N GLU A 65 27.84 7.43 14.90
CA GLU A 65 28.46 7.44 13.56
C GLU A 65 27.43 7.11 12.49
N LEU A 66 26.55 6.13 12.73
CA LEU A 66 25.46 5.79 11.82
C LEU A 66 24.54 6.99 11.59
N LYS A 67 24.12 7.64 12.66
CA LYS A 67 23.29 8.86 12.57
C LYS A 67 23.97 9.94 11.76
N ARG A 68 25.25 10.21 12.02
CA ARG A 68 26.03 11.23 11.25
C ARG A 68 26.12 10.85 9.78
N HIS A 69 26.39 9.58 9.48
CA HIS A 69 26.50 9.09 8.12
C HIS A 69 25.17 9.27 7.37
N VAL A 70 24.07 8.78 7.93
CA VAL A 70 22.73 8.87 7.33
C VAL A 70 22.28 10.33 7.18
N MET A 71 22.44 11.15 8.22
CA MET A 71 22.09 12.57 8.13
C MET A 71 22.96 13.32 7.13
N GLY A 72 24.23 12.93 6.96
CA GLY A 72 25.10 13.51 5.94
C GLY A 72 24.65 13.21 4.51
N ILE A 73 23.93 12.11 4.29
CA ILE A 73 23.29 11.78 3.00
C ILE A 73 21.99 12.57 2.86
N LEU A 74 21.11 12.49 3.85
CA LEU A 74 19.78 13.11 3.82
C LEU A 74 19.85 14.64 3.69
N ASN A 75 20.83 15.28 4.33
CA ASN A 75 21.02 16.74 4.25
C ASN A 75 21.49 17.25 2.88
N ARG A 76 21.68 16.37 1.90
CA ARG A 76 21.92 16.77 0.50
C ARG A 76 20.63 17.04 -0.25
N ASP A 77 19.52 16.52 0.27
CA ASP A 77 18.21 16.71 -0.32
C ASP A 77 17.62 18.04 0.16
N ILE A 78 16.95 18.70 -0.75
CA ILE A 78 16.17 19.90 -0.44
C ILE A 78 14.75 19.46 -0.15
N THR A 79 14.25 19.78 1.03
CA THR A 79 12.94 19.31 1.50
C THR A 79 11.83 20.33 1.24
N THR A 80 10.59 19.87 1.36
CA THR A 80 9.41 20.76 1.31
C THR A 80 9.27 21.67 2.52
N GLU A 81 10.12 21.54 3.52
CA GLU A 81 10.23 22.51 4.62
C GLU A 81 10.98 23.80 4.18
N GLU A 82 11.88 23.65 3.21
CA GLU A 82 12.70 24.76 2.71
C GLU A 82 12.13 25.36 1.42
N TYR A 83 11.55 24.53 0.56
CA TYR A 83 11.05 24.92 -0.75
C TYR A 83 9.63 24.44 -0.98
N THR A 84 8.86 25.20 -1.75
CA THR A 84 7.54 24.80 -2.21
C THR A 84 7.67 23.76 -3.32
N SER A 85 7.03 22.61 -3.16
CA SER A 85 7.00 21.57 -4.19
C SER A 85 5.80 21.78 -5.12
N PHE A 86 6.06 21.68 -6.42
CA PHE A 86 5.05 21.65 -7.48
C PHE A 86 5.02 20.30 -8.20
N LEU A 87 5.55 19.25 -7.60
CA LEU A 87 5.61 17.92 -8.21
C LEU A 87 4.22 17.35 -8.47
N GLY A 88 3.25 17.61 -7.59
CA GLY A 88 1.95 16.95 -7.66
C GLY A 88 2.08 15.43 -7.51
N ALA A 89 1.33 14.68 -8.29
CA ALA A 89 1.48 13.22 -8.42
C ALA A 89 1.40 12.45 -7.08
N GLY A 90 0.56 12.91 -6.13
CA GLY A 90 0.41 12.28 -4.82
C GLY A 90 1.44 12.72 -3.76
N CYS A 91 2.44 13.51 -4.12
CA CYS A 91 3.47 14.03 -3.19
C CYS A 91 3.05 15.36 -2.56
N TYR A 92 1.93 15.37 -1.88
CA TYR A 92 1.41 16.57 -1.23
C TYR A 92 1.92 16.72 0.19
N LYS A 93 2.23 17.96 0.60
CA LYS A 93 2.62 18.26 1.97
C LYS A 93 1.40 18.18 2.90
N HIS A 94 1.50 17.39 3.94
CA HIS A 94 0.47 17.26 4.97
C HIS A 94 0.99 17.70 6.33
N GLN A 95 0.11 18.30 7.13
CA GLN A 95 0.39 18.49 8.54
C GLN A 95 -0.09 17.26 9.31
N VAL A 96 0.83 16.53 9.92
CA VAL A 96 0.53 15.44 10.85
C VAL A 96 0.71 15.97 12.27
N PRO A 97 -0.35 16.06 13.09
CA PRO A 97 -0.24 16.50 14.48
C PRO A 97 0.60 15.51 15.30
N ALA A 98 1.44 16.04 16.21
CA ALA A 98 2.31 15.22 17.07
C ALA A 98 1.53 14.22 17.94
N ILE A 99 0.27 14.51 18.26
CA ILE A 99 -0.60 13.60 19.02
C ILE A 99 -0.85 12.27 18.30
N CYS A 100 -0.74 12.24 16.96
CA CYS A 100 -0.91 11.01 16.17
C CYS A 100 0.16 9.97 16.55
N ASP A 101 1.42 10.40 16.68
CA ASP A 101 2.53 9.52 17.06
C ASP A 101 2.36 9.01 18.50
N GLU A 102 1.97 9.88 19.41
CA GLU A 102 1.72 9.54 20.80
C GLU A 102 0.61 8.49 20.94
N ILE A 103 -0.50 8.66 20.23
CA ILE A 103 -1.64 7.72 20.28
C ILE A 103 -1.26 6.41 19.58
N ASN A 104 -0.65 6.46 18.40
CA ASN A 104 -0.29 5.28 17.63
C ASN A 104 0.74 4.39 18.34
N SER A 105 1.55 4.96 19.26
CA SER A 105 2.53 4.19 20.04
C SER A 105 1.94 3.43 21.23
N ARG A 106 0.68 3.67 21.58
CA ARG A 106 0.02 3.01 22.72
C ARG A 106 -0.26 1.54 22.45
N GLY A 107 -0.15 0.71 23.49
CA GLY A 107 -0.31 -0.74 23.40
C GLY A 107 -1.65 -1.19 22.81
N GLU A 108 -2.75 -0.46 23.08
CA GLU A 108 -4.07 -0.77 22.55
C GLU A 108 -4.22 -0.58 21.03
N PHE A 109 -3.23 0.05 20.36
CA PHE A 109 -3.23 0.27 18.92
C PHE A 109 -2.13 -0.47 18.17
N LEU A 110 -1.19 -1.12 18.85
CA LEU A 110 0.01 -1.66 18.21
C LEU A 110 -0.25 -3.02 17.62
N THR A 111 -0.77 -3.93 17.89
CA THR A 111 -0.92 -5.22 17.22
C THR A 111 -2.16 -5.27 16.39
N ALA A 112 -1.98 -5.36 15.16
CA ALA A 112 -2.92 -4.81 14.28
C ALA A 112 -3.72 -5.75 13.42
N TYR A 113 -4.01 -6.93 13.83
CA TYR A 113 -4.95 -7.75 13.08
C TYR A 113 -6.39 -7.47 13.51
N CYS A 114 -7.23 -7.04 12.57
CA CYS A 114 -8.65 -6.95 12.82
C CYS A 114 -9.20 -8.33 13.18
N GLY A 115 -9.83 -8.44 14.29
CA GLY A 115 -10.71 -9.55 14.60
C GLY A 115 -10.41 -10.30 15.89
N ASP A 116 -9.21 -10.72 16.18
CA ASP A 116 -8.96 -11.68 17.26
C ASP A 116 -7.95 -11.21 18.30
N THR A 117 -8.09 -9.99 18.80
CA THR A 117 -7.14 -9.47 19.76
C THR A 117 -7.74 -9.34 21.14
N TYR A 118 -7.04 -9.83 22.13
CA TYR A 118 -7.40 -9.69 23.54
C TYR A 118 -7.07 -8.31 24.10
N SER A 119 -6.19 -7.55 23.43
CA SER A 119 -5.59 -6.33 23.99
C SER A 119 -5.87 -5.06 23.20
N ASP A 120 -6.38 -5.14 21.98
CA ASP A 120 -6.51 -3.98 21.09
C ASP A 120 -7.93 -3.39 21.06
N HIS A 121 -8.62 -3.43 22.18
CA HIS A 121 -10.01 -2.94 22.29
C HIS A 121 -10.16 -1.45 21.98
N GLY A 122 -9.15 -0.65 22.31
CA GLY A 122 -9.13 0.78 21.98
C GLY A 122 -9.14 1.03 20.47
N LYS A 123 -8.50 0.16 19.69
CA LYS A 123 -8.52 0.20 18.23
C LYS A 123 -9.92 -0.02 17.67
N MET A 124 -10.68 -0.96 18.22
CA MET A 124 -12.07 -1.22 17.79
C MET A 124 -12.96 -0.01 18.07
N GLN A 125 -12.80 0.63 19.22
CA GLN A 125 -13.51 1.86 19.56
C GLN A 125 -13.12 3.01 18.61
N ALA A 126 -11.82 3.19 18.35
CA ALA A 126 -11.33 4.22 17.42
C ALA A 126 -11.86 4.02 16.00
N ILE A 127 -11.90 2.78 15.50
CA ILE A 127 -12.46 2.46 14.19
C ILE A 127 -13.96 2.78 14.14
N PHE A 128 -14.70 2.43 15.17
CA PHE A 128 -16.13 2.73 15.26
C PHE A 128 -16.40 4.23 15.24
N GLU A 129 -15.68 5.00 16.05
CA GLU A 129 -15.80 6.46 16.09
C GLU A 129 -15.40 7.09 14.75
N TYR A 130 -14.31 6.63 14.13
CA TYR A 130 -13.85 7.09 12.83
C TYR A 130 -14.91 6.87 11.75
N THR A 131 -15.44 5.65 11.63
CA THR A 131 -16.44 5.33 10.61
C THR A 131 -17.73 6.11 10.81
N SER A 132 -18.13 6.36 12.05
CA SER A 132 -19.31 7.16 12.39
C SER A 132 -19.11 8.63 11.99
N MET A 133 -17.98 9.23 12.36
CA MET A 133 -17.66 10.61 11.99
C MET A 133 -17.52 10.81 10.48
N MET A 134 -16.90 9.86 9.79
CA MET A 134 -16.77 9.93 8.33
C MET A 134 -18.10 9.76 7.62
N GLY A 135 -19.01 8.95 8.16
CA GLY A 135 -20.39 8.83 7.65
C GLY A 135 -21.12 10.16 7.69
N GLU A 136 -21.09 10.84 8.82
CA GLU A 136 -21.67 12.17 8.97
C GLU A 136 -21.01 13.22 8.06
N LEU A 137 -19.67 13.21 7.99
CA LEU A 137 -18.90 14.19 7.21
C LEU A 137 -19.16 14.07 5.69
N LEU A 138 -19.29 12.83 5.21
CA LEU A 138 -19.42 12.52 3.77
C LEU A 138 -20.88 12.29 3.35
N ASP A 139 -21.84 12.41 4.26
CA ASP A 139 -23.28 12.13 4.02
C ASP A 139 -23.48 10.75 3.35
N THR A 140 -22.84 9.72 3.92
CA THR A 140 -22.89 8.34 3.43
C THR A 140 -23.57 7.42 4.42
N ASP A 141 -24.38 6.48 3.94
CA ASP A 141 -25.11 5.52 4.79
C ASP A 141 -24.18 4.54 5.52
N VAL A 142 -23.07 4.17 4.90
CA VAL A 142 -22.14 3.18 5.45
C VAL A 142 -20.69 3.58 5.13
N VAL A 143 -19.85 3.55 6.15
CA VAL A 143 -18.41 3.68 6.02
C VAL A 143 -17.75 2.40 6.51
N SER A 144 -16.96 1.76 5.67
CA SER A 144 -16.10 0.64 6.06
C SER A 144 -14.86 1.18 6.79
N TYR A 145 -14.25 0.34 7.62
CA TYR A 145 -12.95 0.67 8.17
C TYR A 145 -11.87 0.74 7.08
N THR A 146 -10.76 1.36 7.40
CA THR A 146 -9.68 1.67 6.47
C THR A 146 -9.07 0.43 5.80
N THR A 147 -8.66 0.59 4.55
CA THR A 147 -7.77 -0.33 3.83
C THR A 147 -6.30 0.04 4.07
N TYR A 148 -5.35 -0.76 3.58
CA TYR A 148 -3.93 -0.45 3.74
C TYR A 148 -3.49 0.79 2.96
N ASP A 149 -4.11 1.02 1.80
CA ASP A 149 -3.87 2.21 0.97
C ASP A 149 -5.09 2.58 0.13
N GLY A 150 -5.03 3.77 -0.49
CA GLY A 150 -6.09 4.28 -1.37
C GLY A 150 -6.29 3.42 -2.62
N GLY A 151 -5.24 2.84 -3.17
CA GLY A 151 -5.33 1.97 -4.34
C GLY A 151 -6.11 0.68 -4.05
N GLN A 152 -5.90 0.09 -2.88
CA GLN A 152 -6.69 -1.05 -2.43
C GLN A 152 -8.16 -0.67 -2.21
N ALA A 153 -8.44 0.51 -1.67
CA ALA A 153 -9.81 1.00 -1.49
C ALA A 153 -10.53 1.11 -2.85
N VAL A 154 -9.89 1.75 -3.83
CA VAL A 154 -10.42 1.89 -5.19
C VAL A 154 -10.62 0.53 -5.85
N ALA A 155 -9.59 -0.32 -5.84
CA ALA A 155 -9.65 -1.62 -6.49
C ALA A 155 -10.72 -2.54 -5.89
N SER A 156 -10.88 -2.52 -4.57
CA SER A 156 -11.91 -3.29 -3.87
C SER A 156 -13.31 -2.75 -4.16
N SER A 157 -13.49 -1.43 -4.19
CA SER A 157 -14.76 -0.77 -4.52
C SER A 157 -15.20 -1.11 -5.95
N LEU A 158 -14.28 -1.08 -6.90
CA LEU A 158 -14.56 -1.45 -8.29
C LEU A 158 -14.91 -2.93 -8.45
N ARG A 159 -14.23 -3.84 -7.72
CA ARG A 159 -14.64 -5.26 -7.67
C ARG A 159 -16.03 -5.45 -7.07
N MET A 160 -16.33 -4.71 -6.01
CA MET A 160 -17.65 -4.73 -5.39
C MET A 160 -18.74 -4.25 -6.36
N ALA A 161 -18.49 -3.17 -7.11
CA ALA A 161 -19.39 -2.69 -8.15
C ALA A 161 -19.64 -3.74 -9.24
N VAL A 162 -18.60 -4.43 -9.70
CA VAL A 162 -18.72 -5.54 -10.68
C VAL A 162 -19.64 -6.64 -10.13
N ARG A 163 -19.44 -7.03 -8.88
CA ARG A 163 -20.28 -8.05 -8.23
C ARG A 163 -21.72 -7.61 -8.12
N ALA A 164 -21.95 -6.39 -7.62
CA ALA A 164 -23.30 -5.85 -7.41
C ALA A 164 -24.09 -5.70 -8.72
N VAL A 165 -23.45 -5.32 -9.81
CA VAL A 165 -24.08 -5.24 -11.15
C VAL A 165 -24.48 -6.60 -11.65
N ARG A 166 -23.63 -7.63 -11.44
CA ARG A 166 -23.94 -9.02 -11.84
C ARG A 166 -25.08 -9.64 -11.03
N GLU A 167 -25.15 -9.34 -9.75
CA GLU A 167 -26.26 -9.76 -8.89
C GLU A 167 -27.60 -9.18 -9.36
N LYS A 168 -27.58 -8.03 -10.03
CA LYS A 168 -28.75 -7.44 -10.72
C LYS A 168 -29.02 -8.04 -12.11
N GLY A 169 -28.29 -9.05 -12.54
CA GLY A 169 -28.45 -9.73 -13.83
C GLY A 169 -27.81 -9.03 -15.03
N MET A 170 -26.98 -8.01 -14.79
CA MET A 170 -26.26 -7.32 -15.87
C MET A 170 -24.89 -7.98 -16.14
N ALA A 171 -24.34 -7.77 -17.36
CA ALA A 171 -23.08 -8.41 -17.77
C ALA A 171 -21.89 -8.00 -16.91
N GLY A 172 -21.76 -6.71 -16.55
CA GLY A 172 -20.75 -6.17 -15.68
C GLY A 172 -19.32 -6.59 -16.03
N LYS A 173 -18.92 -6.44 -17.31
CA LYS A 173 -17.62 -6.95 -17.82
C LYS A 173 -16.53 -5.89 -17.93
N VAL A 174 -16.90 -4.61 -17.87
CA VAL A 174 -15.99 -3.49 -18.12
C VAL A 174 -16.04 -2.50 -16.96
N ILE A 175 -14.88 -2.03 -16.56
CA ILE A 175 -14.68 -0.90 -15.66
C ILE A 175 -14.07 0.23 -16.49
N LEU A 176 -14.64 1.41 -16.45
CA LEU A 176 -14.15 2.60 -17.15
C LEU A 176 -13.36 3.47 -16.15
N VAL A 177 -12.15 3.85 -16.51
CA VAL A 177 -11.28 4.72 -15.70
C VAL A 177 -10.66 5.81 -16.59
N PRO A 178 -10.32 7.01 -16.07
CA PRO A 178 -9.68 8.03 -16.90
C PRO A 178 -8.26 7.66 -17.28
N LYS A 179 -7.79 8.09 -18.45
CA LYS A 179 -6.38 7.94 -18.83
C LYS A 179 -5.44 8.71 -17.90
N THR A 180 -5.95 9.75 -17.25
CA THR A 180 -5.23 10.59 -16.28
C THR A 180 -5.14 9.98 -14.88
N MET A 181 -5.72 8.80 -14.67
CA MET A 181 -5.68 8.09 -13.38
C MET A 181 -4.25 7.89 -12.87
N ASN A 182 -4.08 8.01 -11.56
CA ASN A 182 -2.80 7.69 -10.89
C ASN A 182 -2.30 6.30 -11.36
N PRO A 183 -1.09 6.22 -11.93
CA PRO A 183 -0.58 4.98 -12.53
C PRO A 183 -0.38 3.84 -11.53
N GLU A 184 -0.08 4.13 -10.27
CA GLU A 184 0.03 3.12 -9.22
C GLU A 184 -1.33 2.53 -8.87
N ILE A 185 -2.34 3.38 -8.69
CA ILE A 185 -3.72 2.96 -8.44
C ILE A 185 -4.25 2.18 -9.64
N TYR A 186 -3.99 2.65 -10.87
CA TYR A 186 -4.34 1.91 -12.08
C TYR A 186 -3.75 0.49 -12.10
N SER A 187 -2.47 0.36 -11.76
CA SER A 187 -1.79 -0.94 -11.68
C SER A 187 -2.48 -1.88 -10.68
N GLN A 188 -2.83 -1.38 -9.50
CA GLN A 188 -3.56 -2.15 -8.48
C GLN A 188 -4.95 -2.55 -8.97
N VAL A 189 -5.70 -1.62 -9.57
CA VAL A 189 -7.04 -1.90 -10.13
C VAL A 189 -6.98 -2.99 -11.19
N VAL A 190 -6.03 -2.92 -12.13
CA VAL A 190 -5.82 -3.94 -13.15
C VAL A 190 -5.54 -5.30 -12.52
N GLN A 191 -4.66 -5.34 -11.52
CA GLN A 191 -4.31 -6.58 -10.84
C GLN A 191 -5.49 -7.20 -10.08
N TYR A 192 -6.23 -6.39 -9.33
CA TYR A 192 -7.39 -6.85 -8.56
C TYR A 192 -8.57 -7.29 -9.44
N CYS A 193 -8.76 -6.64 -10.58
CA CYS A 193 -9.89 -6.89 -11.46
C CYS A 193 -9.60 -7.86 -12.61
N ARG A 194 -8.34 -8.27 -12.81
CA ARG A 194 -7.84 -9.07 -13.94
C ARG A 194 -8.72 -10.25 -14.34
N ASN A 195 -9.27 -10.98 -13.37
CA ASN A 195 -10.05 -12.19 -13.62
C ASN A 195 -11.57 -11.95 -13.56
N VAL A 196 -12.01 -10.71 -13.33
CA VAL A 196 -13.42 -10.40 -13.15
C VAL A 196 -13.96 -9.39 -14.15
N ALA A 197 -13.16 -8.40 -14.58
CA ALA A 197 -13.58 -7.39 -15.53
C ALA A 197 -12.38 -6.85 -16.32
N GLU A 198 -12.63 -6.33 -17.50
CA GLU A 198 -11.69 -5.55 -18.29
C GLU A 198 -11.64 -4.12 -17.74
N VAL A 199 -10.44 -3.60 -17.47
CA VAL A 199 -10.25 -2.18 -17.12
C VAL A 199 -9.92 -1.41 -18.38
N ARG A 200 -10.78 -0.49 -18.77
CA ARG A 200 -10.66 0.30 -19.99
C ARG A 200 -10.49 1.77 -19.67
N LYS A 201 -9.53 2.40 -20.31
CA LYS A 201 -9.24 3.83 -20.16
C LYS A 201 -10.14 4.67 -21.08
N ILE A 202 -10.68 5.74 -20.52
CA ILE A 202 -11.39 6.81 -21.24
C ILE A 202 -10.42 7.96 -21.49
N ALA A 203 -10.46 8.56 -22.66
CA ALA A 203 -9.67 9.72 -23.02
C ALA A 203 -9.99 10.94 -22.13
N TYR A 204 -9.19 11.95 -22.26
CA TYR A 204 -9.39 13.24 -21.62
C TYR A 204 -9.23 14.36 -22.64
N GLU A 205 -9.83 15.49 -22.37
CA GLU A 205 -9.68 16.71 -23.14
C GLU A 205 -8.29 17.31 -22.87
N PRO A 206 -7.44 17.46 -23.89
CA PRO A 206 -6.03 17.86 -23.67
C PRO A 206 -5.86 19.23 -23.01
N GLU A 207 -6.80 20.16 -23.23
CA GLU A 207 -6.74 21.52 -22.70
C GLU A 207 -7.15 21.61 -21.24
N THR A 208 -8.06 20.76 -20.79
CA THR A 208 -8.65 20.83 -19.46
C THR A 208 -8.20 19.70 -18.54
N GLY A 209 -7.75 18.58 -19.12
CA GLY A 209 -7.44 17.35 -18.39
C GLY A 209 -8.68 16.59 -17.89
N LEU A 210 -9.90 17.06 -18.20
CA LEU A 210 -11.16 16.45 -17.79
C LEU A 210 -11.49 15.22 -18.63
N MET A 211 -12.30 14.31 -18.09
CA MET A 211 -12.73 13.09 -18.79
C MET A 211 -13.51 13.42 -20.08
N ASP A 212 -13.22 12.74 -21.18
CA ASP A 212 -13.99 12.86 -22.42
C ASP A 212 -15.37 12.22 -22.25
N LEU A 213 -16.39 13.07 -22.14
CA LEU A 213 -17.79 12.62 -21.93
C LEU A 213 -18.40 11.98 -23.17
N GLU A 214 -17.95 12.32 -24.36
CA GLU A 214 -18.48 11.69 -25.58
C GLU A 214 -17.99 10.25 -25.69
N GLU A 215 -16.69 10.00 -25.45
CA GLU A 215 -16.18 8.63 -25.36
C GLU A 215 -16.85 7.86 -24.21
N LEU A 216 -17.07 8.51 -23.05
CA LEU A 216 -17.78 7.88 -21.93
C LEU A 216 -19.18 7.42 -22.35
N LYS A 217 -19.97 8.26 -22.99
CA LYS A 217 -21.31 7.94 -23.49
C LYS A 217 -21.29 6.78 -24.48
N GLU A 218 -20.34 6.78 -25.42
CA GLU A 218 -20.15 5.69 -26.37
C GLU A 218 -19.87 4.34 -25.68
N GLN A 219 -19.01 4.34 -24.66
CA GLN A 219 -18.69 3.11 -23.92
C GLN A 219 -19.89 2.62 -23.09
N LEU A 220 -20.62 3.53 -22.44
CA LEU A 220 -21.82 3.21 -21.66
C LEU A 220 -22.93 2.63 -22.51
N ALA A 221 -23.09 3.11 -23.75
CA ALA A 221 -24.10 2.60 -24.70
C ALA A 221 -23.95 1.11 -25.01
N LYS A 222 -22.76 0.51 -24.77
CA LYS A 222 -22.51 -0.94 -24.97
C LYS A 222 -23.18 -1.83 -23.92
N LYS A 223 -23.76 -1.26 -22.88
CA LYS A 223 -24.51 -1.95 -21.80
C LYS A 223 -23.78 -3.11 -21.11
N ASN A 224 -22.46 -3.05 -21.03
CA ASN A 224 -21.62 -4.04 -20.39
C ASN A 224 -20.70 -3.47 -19.30
N VAL A 225 -20.88 -2.19 -18.98
CA VAL A 225 -20.09 -1.45 -17.98
C VAL A 225 -20.61 -1.74 -16.59
N ALA A 226 -19.72 -2.06 -15.67
CA ALA A 226 -20.04 -2.27 -14.27
C ALA A 226 -19.83 -1.02 -13.41
N ALA A 227 -18.77 -0.29 -13.71
CA ALA A 227 -18.43 0.93 -12.97
C ALA A 227 -17.73 1.96 -13.86
N VAL A 228 -17.95 3.22 -13.51
CA VAL A 228 -17.17 4.37 -13.96
C VAL A 228 -16.44 4.91 -12.74
N PHE A 229 -15.15 5.16 -12.88
CA PHE A 229 -14.29 5.70 -11.83
C PHE A 229 -13.70 7.04 -12.25
N PHE A 230 -13.58 7.97 -11.31
CA PHE A 230 -12.73 9.15 -11.46
C PHE A 230 -12.15 9.59 -10.11
N GLU A 231 -11.07 10.37 -10.17
CA GLU A 231 -10.39 10.96 -9.02
C GLU A 231 -10.78 12.44 -8.89
N ASN A 232 -10.99 12.93 -7.67
CA ASN A 232 -11.25 14.34 -7.44
C ASN A 232 -10.63 14.84 -6.12
N PRO A 233 -9.50 15.58 -6.20
CA PRO A 233 -8.82 16.06 -7.41
C PRO A 233 -8.18 14.93 -8.23
N THR A 234 -7.99 15.18 -9.54
CA THR A 234 -7.34 14.21 -10.42
C THR A 234 -5.85 14.11 -10.13
N TYR A 235 -5.20 13.05 -10.64
CA TYR A 235 -3.75 12.89 -10.51
C TYR A 235 -2.94 14.05 -11.11
N LEU A 236 -3.49 14.77 -12.10
CA LEU A 236 -2.88 15.96 -12.68
C LEU A 236 -3.06 17.23 -11.82
N GLY A 237 -3.84 17.16 -10.74
CA GLY A 237 -4.06 18.27 -9.82
C GLY A 237 -5.24 19.19 -10.18
N ASN A 238 -6.00 18.88 -11.21
CA ASN A 238 -7.23 19.59 -11.55
C ASN A 238 -8.47 18.90 -10.94
N PHE A 239 -9.58 19.61 -10.88
CA PHE A 239 -10.85 19.07 -10.43
C PHE A 239 -11.72 18.63 -11.61
N GLU A 240 -12.30 17.43 -11.54
CA GLU A 240 -13.34 17.02 -12.45
C GLU A 240 -14.67 17.70 -12.06
N THR A 241 -14.95 18.80 -12.73
CA THR A 241 -16.12 19.65 -12.42
C THR A 241 -17.44 19.06 -12.87
N ARG A 242 -17.42 18.01 -13.69
CA ARG A 242 -18.61 17.33 -14.24
C ARG A 242 -18.91 16.01 -13.52
N GLY A 243 -18.43 15.85 -12.26
CA GLY A 243 -18.62 14.64 -11.49
C GLY A 243 -20.07 14.18 -11.37
N GLU A 244 -21.02 15.11 -11.17
CA GLU A 244 -22.46 14.81 -11.13
C GLU A 244 -22.98 14.29 -12.47
N GLU A 245 -22.54 14.87 -13.60
CA GLU A 245 -22.92 14.39 -14.93
C GLU A 245 -22.36 13.00 -15.20
N ILE A 246 -21.10 12.74 -14.82
CA ILE A 246 -20.48 11.43 -14.95
C ILE A 246 -21.25 10.40 -14.12
N ALA A 247 -21.58 10.72 -12.88
CA ALA A 247 -22.35 9.84 -12.01
C ALA A 247 -23.74 9.54 -12.59
N LYS A 248 -24.42 10.56 -13.09
CA LYS A 248 -25.73 10.40 -13.73
C LYS A 248 -25.65 9.50 -14.97
N LEU A 249 -24.68 9.72 -15.85
CA LEU A 249 -24.48 8.90 -17.06
C LEU A 249 -24.21 7.44 -16.69
N ALA A 250 -23.38 7.18 -15.66
CA ALA A 250 -23.11 5.84 -15.17
C ALA A 250 -24.40 5.17 -14.65
N HIS A 251 -25.15 5.84 -13.81
CA HIS A 251 -26.38 5.33 -13.21
C HIS A 251 -27.49 5.07 -14.26
N ASP A 252 -27.68 5.98 -15.20
CA ASP A 252 -28.65 5.81 -16.31
C ASP A 252 -28.31 4.58 -17.17
N ALA A 253 -27.03 4.21 -17.26
CA ALA A 253 -26.56 2.98 -17.93
C ALA A 253 -26.61 1.73 -17.03
N GLY A 254 -27.01 1.86 -15.76
CA GLY A 254 -27.02 0.77 -14.78
C GLY A 254 -25.67 0.43 -14.17
N ALA A 255 -24.64 1.24 -14.40
CA ALA A 255 -23.33 1.10 -13.80
C ALA A 255 -23.23 1.88 -12.48
N TYR A 256 -22.29 1.52 -11.62
CA TYR A 256 -21.96 2.31 -10.43
C TYR A 256 -20.95 3.41 -10.76
N CYS A 257 -21.02 4.50 -10.02
CA CYS A 257 -19.99 5.53 -10.02
C CYS A 257 -19.12 5.39 -8.76
N VAL A 258 -17.81 5.35 -8.94
CA VAL A 258 -16.83 5.28 -7.85
C VAL A 258 -15.94 6.51 -7.93
N VAL A 259 -15.82 7.22 -6.83
CA VAL A 259 -15.04 8.47 -6.74
C VAL A 259 -13.97 8.29 -5.66
N GLN A 260 -12.77 8.78 -5.92
CA GLN A 260 -11.67 8.86 -4.96
C GLN A 260 -11.41 10.32 -4.60
#